data_f217313462de6f8ddb6d63ef4f9ad869
#
_entry.id   f217313462de6f8ddb6d63ef4f9ad869
#
_cell.length_a   1.000
_cell.length_b   1.000
_cell.length_c   1.000
_cell.angle_alpha   90.00
_cell.angle_beta   90.00
_cell.angle_gamma   90.00
#
_symmetry.space_group_name_H-M   'P 1'
#
loop_
_entity.id
_entity.type
_entity.pdbx_description
1 polymer ?
#
loop_
_entity_poly.entity_id
_entity_poly.type
_entity_poly.pdbx_seq_one_letter_code
_entity_poly.pdbx_strand_id
1 'polypeptide(L)'
;MIKIKINESPNITPCKMLCDECLHEKLNNYDMCSFMNSHETNLFIGKPKSGKTSLLYSFFKSPKLFRKVFHNIFLFQPSHSRQSMKDNLFGKIPDEQKFEELNEENLQVVINVINNEDKKYNNCIIFDDMTAYLKNHETLKLFKELIFNRRHLRTSIFFLVQI
;
A
#
# COMPACT_ATOMS: atom_id res chain seq x y z
N MET A 1 28.22 -12.92 -32.40
CA MET A 1 28.40 -11.87 -31.40
C MET A 1 27.34 -10.80 -31.64
N ILE A 2 26.33 -10.69 -30.77
CA ILE A 2 25.25 -9.72 -30.91
C ILE A 2 25.74 -8.40 -30.31
N LYS A 3 25.87 -7.36 -31.14
CA LYS A 3 26.20 -6.01 -30.66
C LYS A 3 24.89 -5.31 -30.28
N ILE A 4 24.65 -5.11 -28.99
CA ILE A 4 23.54 -4.27 -28.50
C ILE A 4 23.96 -2.81 -28.65
N LYS A 5 23.28 -2.08 -29.51
CA LYS A 5 23.41 -0.62 -29.61
C LYS A 5 22.47 -0.01 -28.55
N ILE A 6 23.05 0.59 -27.52
CA ILE A 6 22.29 1.38 -26.55
C ILE A 6 22.03 2.73 -27.26
N ASN A 7 20.79 2.96 -27.68
CA ASN A 7 20.38 4.29 -28.11
C ASN A 7 20.18 5.13 -26.85
N GLU A 8 20.87 6.25 -26.77
CA GLU A 8 20.58 7.25 -25.76
C GLU A 8 19.12 7.68 -25.93
N SER A 9 18.34 7.50 -24.86
CA SER A 9 16.97 7.99 -24.85
C SER A 9 16.98 9.53 -25.00
N PRO A 10 16.07 10.11 -25.79
CA PRO A 10 15.98 11.56 -25.88
C PRO A 10 15.79 12.14 -24.48
N ASN A 11 16.50 13.22 -24.16
CA ASN A 11 16.35 13.95 -22.89
C ASN A 11 14.91 14.46 -22.80
N ILE A 12 14.06 13.66 -22.14
CA ILE A 12 12.71 14.08 -21.81
C ILE A 12 12.83 14.93 -20.54
N THR A 13 12.65 16.23 -20.70
CA THR A 13 12.53 17.13 -19.55
C THR A 13 11.18 16.84 -18.88
N PRO A 14 11.16 16.31 -17.65
CA PRO A 14 9.89 16.03 -16.98
C PRO A 14 9.12 17.34 -16.80
N CYS A 15 7.85 17.35 -17.16
CA CYS A 15 6.97 18.46 -16.83
C CYS A 15 6.89 18.55 -15.29
N LYS A 16 7.18 19.73 -14.71
CA LYS A 16 6.94 19.98 -13.29
C LYS A 16 5.45 19.92 -13.06
N MET A 17 4.97 18.77 -12.60
CA MET A 17 3.61 18.67 -12.07
C MET A 17 3.60 19.26 -10.66
N LEU A 18 2.54 20.00 -10.33
CA LEU A 18 2.24 20.30 -8.94
C LEU A 18 2.03 18.96 -8.25
N CYS A 19 3.00 18.56 -7.47
CA CYS A 19 2.88 17.40 -6.62
C CYS A 19 2.00 17.82 -5.45
N ASP A 20 0.90 17.08 -5.22
CA ASP A 20 0.22 17.14 -3.93
C ASP A 20 1.30 17.04 -2.86
N GLU A 21 1.29 17.90 -1.85
CA GLU A 21 2.31 18.02 -0.80
C GLU A 21 2.74 16.64 -0.29
N CYS A 22 3.73 16.08 -0.93
CA CYS A 22 4.15 14.72 -0.70
C CYS A 22 5.25 14.68 0.34
N LEU A 23 5.31 13.61 1.07
CA LEU A 23 6.40 13.19 1.95
C LEU A 23 7.80 13.18 1.26
N HIS A 24 7.95 13.77 0.08
CA HIS A 24 9.20 13.81 -0.68
C HIS A 24 10.38 14.33 0.13
N GLU A 25 10.20 15.32 0.99
CA GLU A 25 11.28 15.81 1.82
C GLU A 25 11.79 14.78 2.82
N LYS A 26 10.90 13.92 3.37
CA LYS A 26 11.31 12.85 4.29
C LYS A 26 11.82 11.59 3.59
N LEU A 27 11.39 11.37 2.36
CA LEU A 27 11.74 10.19 1.57
C LEU A 27 12.97 10.40 0.67
N ASN A 28 13.27 11.63 0.26
CA ASN A 28 14.35 11.96 -0.68
C ASN A 28 15.76 11.60 -0.23
N ASN A 29 15.95 11.23 1.04
CA ASN A 29 17.26 10.85 1.58
C ASN A 29 17.54 9.34 1.54
N TYR A 30 16.73 8.54 0.81
CA TYR A 30 16.84 7.08 0.86
C TYR A 30 16.86 6.45 -0.52
N ASP A 31 17.79 5.52 -0.75
CA ASP A 31 17.95 4.81 -2.03
C ASP A 31 16.69 4.07 -2.49
N MET A 32 15.86 3.61 -1.55
CA MET A 32 14.59 2.93 -1.84
C MET A 32 13.47 3.88 -2.25
N CYS A 33 13.60 5.18 -2.05
CA CYS A 33 12.57 6.16 -2.42
C CYS A 33 12.42 6.32 -3.92
N SER A 34 13.43 5.95 -4.68
CA SER A 34 13.33 5.86 -6.14
C SER A 34 12.32 4.81 -6.63
N PHE A 35 11.96 3.84 -5.77
CA PHE A 35 11.06 2.74 -6.10
C PHE A 35 9.69 2.82 -5.42
N MET A 36 9.58 3.55 -4.31
CA MET A 36 8.36 3.57 -3.50
C MET A 36 7.97 5.02 -3.18
N ASN A 37 7.08 5.55 -3.96
CA ASN A 37 6.50 6.87 -3.69
C ASN A 37 5.33 6.77 -2.71
N SER A 38 4.97 7.90 -2.10
CA SER A 38 3.75 7.97 -1.29
C SER A 38 2.50 7.90 -2.16
N HIS A 39 1.43 7.39 -1.59
CA HIS A 39 0.12 7.26 -2.22
C HIS A 39 0.13 6.41 -3.50
N GLU A 40 0.97 5.39 -3.53
CA GLU A 40 1.04 4.42 -4.62
C GLU A 40 0.41 3.08 -4.23
N THR A 41 0.11 2.29 -5.26
CA THR A 41 -0.30 0.90 -5.09
C THR A 41 0.91 0.00 -5.30
N ASN A 42 1.27 -0.73 -4.26
CA ASN A 42 2.38 -1.66 -4.25
C ASN A 42 1.85 -3.09 -4.26
N LEU A 43 2.27 -3.87 -5.24
CA LEU A 43 1.83 -5.25 -5.41
C LEU A 43 2.98 -6.22 -5.11
N PHE A 44 2.77 -7.11 -4.11
CA PHE A 44 3.71 -8.17 -3.74
C PHE A 44 3.14 -9.51 -4.18
N ILE A 45 3.77 -10.13 -5.16
CA ILE A 45 3.32 -11.42 -5.72
C ILE A 45 4.31 -12.51 -5.34
N GLY A 46 3.81 -13.65 -4.92
CA GLY A 46 4.66 -14.80 -4.64
C GLY A 46 3.93 -15.96 -3.99
N LYS A 47 4.58 -17.10 -3.96
CA LYS A 47 4.05 -18.34 -3.36
C LYS A 47 3.75 -18.15 -1.86
N PRO A 48 2.89 -18.99 -1.28
CA PRO A 48 2.75 -19.09 0.17
C PRO A 48 4.13 -19.26 0.84
N LYS A 49 4.32 -18.63 1.99
CA LYS A 49 5.59 -18.66 2.76
C LYS A 49 6.81 -18.07 2.05
N SER A 50 6.65 -17.34 0.94
CA SER A 50 7.78 -16.66 0.26
C SER A 50 8.31 -15.43 0.98
N GLY A 51 7.74 -15.06 2.12
CA GLY A 51 8.21 -13.94 2.94
C GLY A 51 7.58 -12.57 2.59
N LYS A 52 6.53 -12.51 1.78
CA LYS A 52 5.84 -11.24 1.40
C LYS A 52 5.49 -10.38 2.61
N THR A 53 4.77 -10.96 3.56
CA THR A 53 4.35 -10.26 4.78
C THR A 53 5.55 -9.86 5.65
N SER A 54 6.59 -10.72 5.73
CA SER A 54 7.83 -10.40 6.43
C SER A 54 8.60 -9.24 5.78
N LEU A 55 8.62 -9.19 4.44
CA LEU A 55 9.20 -8.08 3.70
C LEU A 55 8.45 -6.78 3.97
N LEU A 56 7.11 -6.80 3.89
CA LEU A 56 6.29 -5.64 4.21
C LEU A 56 6.55 -5.16 5.65
N TYR A 57 6.64 -6.08 6.62
CA TYR A 57 7.00 -5.73 8.00
C TYR A 57 8.36 -5.06 8.11
N SER A 58 9.35 -5.51 7.36
CA SER A 58 10.67 -4.88 7.36
C SER A 58 10.61 -3.43 6.89
N PHE A 59 9.75 -3.12 5.92
CA PHE A 59 9.52 -1.75 5.45
C PHE A 59 8.88 -0.87 6.52
N PHE A 60 7.91 -1.38 7.25
CA PHE A 60 7.25 -0.64 8.34
C PHE A 60 8.13 -0.51 9.60
N LYS A 61 9.11 -1.38 9.79
CA LYS A 61 10.10 -1.28 10.87
C LYS A 61 11.24 -0.31 10.53
N SER A 62 11.55 -0.16 9.26
CA SER A 62 12.69 0.63 8.81
C SER A 62 12.44 2.14 9.00
N PRO A 63 13.30 2.85 9.74
CA PRO A 63 13.22 4.31 9.84
C PRO A 63 13.51 4.99 8.50
N LYS A 64 14.10 4.25 7.57
CA LYS A 64 14.41 4.70 6.22
C LYS A 64 13.24 4.57 5.24
N LEU A 65 12.18 3.87 5.62
CA LEU A 65 11.01 3.63 4.77
C LEU A 65 9.74 4.14 5.46
N PHE A 66 8.87 3.23 5.88
CA PHE A 66 7.52 3.58 6.31
C PHE A 66 7.33 3.66 7.84
N ARG A 67 8.41 3.61 8.63
CA ARG A 67 8.28 3.72 10.08
C ARG A 67 7.69 5.07 10.47
N LYS A 68 6.51 5.07 11.09
CA LYS A 68 5.79 6.28 11.54
C LYS A 68 5.43 7.27 10.41
N VAL A 69 5.29 6.77 9.19
CA VAL A 69 4.91 7.59 8.03
C VAL A 69 3.38 7.74 7.95
N PHE A 70 2.66 6.67 8.25
CA PHE A 70 1.21 6.64 8.17
C PHE A 70 0.55 7.02 9.50
N HIS A 71 -0.49 7.81 9.44
CA HIS A 71 -1.33 8.18 10.58
C HIS A 71 -2.33 7.07 10.88
N ASN A 72 -2.93 6.50 9.82
CA ASN A 72 -3.83 5.37 9.91
C ASN A 72 -3.33 4.21 9.06
N ILE A 73 -3.51 3.00 9.56
CA ILE A 73 -3.20 1.76 8.86
C ILE A 73 -4.41 0.84 8.97
N PHE A 74 -5.08 0.62 7.85
CA PHE A 74 -6.19 -0.31 7.75
C PHE A 74 -5.68 -1.65 7.23
N LEU A 75 -5.99 -2.72 7.95
CA LEU A 75 -5.52 -4.06 7.64
C LEU A 75 -6.68 -4.97 7.29
N PHE A 76 -6.71 -5.44 6.05
CA PHE A 76 -7.58 -6.53 5.59
C PHE A 76 -6.76 -7.81 5.57
N GLN A 77 -7.05 -8.73 6.49
CA GLN A 77 -6.32 -9.99 6.61
C GLN A 77 -7.19 -11.04 7.32
N PRO A 78 -7.30 -12.27 6.79
CA PRO A 78 -8.02 -13.36 7.45
C PRO A 78 -7.48 -13.63 8.86
N SER A 79 -8.36 -13.95 9.79
CA SER A 79 -8.01 -14.17 11.22
C SER A 79 -6.94 -15.24 11.42
N HIS A 80 -6.97 -16.33 10.65
CA HIS A 80 -5.99 -17.41 10.74
C HIS A 80 -4.57 -16.99 10.33
N SER A 81 -4.44 -16.00 9.44
CA SER A 81 -3.14 -15.48 9.00
C SER A 81 -2.48 -14.61 10.05
N ARG A 82 -3.26 -13.98 10.94
CA ARG A 82 -2.74 -13.11 12.03
C ARG A 82 -1.98 -13.87 13.11
N GLN A 83 -2.35 -15.11 13.36
CA GLN A 83 -1.79 -15.93 14.46
C GLN A 83 -0.42 -16.53 14.13
N SER A 84 0.03 -16.47 12.88
CA SER A 84 1.25 -17.12 12.43
C SER A 84 2.56 -16.39 12.75
N MET A 85 2.50 -15.15 13.27
CA MET A 85 3.67 -14.31 13.52
C MET A 85 3.90 -14.00 15.00
N LYS A 86 5.08 -14.35 15.51
CA LYS A 86 5.47 -14.11 16.91
C LYS A 86 5.60 -12.60 17.26
N ASP A 87 6.06 -11.78 16.32
CA ASP A 87 6.21 -10.31 16.47
C ASP A 87 5.28 -9.60 15.50
N ASN A 88 3.99 -9.62 15.79
CA ASN A 88 3.01 -8.99 14.92
C ASN A 88 3.02 -7.47 15.08
N LEU A 89 3.71 -6.76 14.19
CA LEU A 89 3.75 -5.30 14.17
C LEU A 89 2.34 -4.71 14.00
N PHE A 90 1.49 -5.39 13.24
CA PHE A 90 0.09 -5.02 13.02
C PHE A 90 -0.82 -5.38 14.20
N GLY A 91 -0.31 -6.08 15.21
CA GLY A 91 -1.00 -6.28 16.48
C GLY A 91 -1.31 -4.98 17.22
N LYS A 92 -0.53 -3.92 16.93
CA LYS A 92 -0.71 -2.58 17.53
C LYS A 92 -1.71 -1.70 16.78
N ILE A 93 -2.20 -2.12 15.61
CA ILE A 93 -3.26 -1.42 14.90
C ILE A 93 -4.53 -1.54 15.75
N PRO A 94 -5.32 -0.47 15.92
CA PRO A 94 -6.61 -0.53 16.58
C PRO A 94 -7.54 -1.58 15.95
N ASP A 95 -8.38 -2.22 16.75
CA ASP A 95 -9.24 -3.31 16.24
C ASP A 95 -10.27 -2.81 15.24
N GLU A 96 -10.72 -1.56 15.36
CA GLU A 96 -11.60 -0.88 14.41
C GLU A 96 -10.97 -0.63 13.03
N GLN A 97 -9.65 -0.79 12.90
CA GLN A 97 -8.91 -0.68 11.63
C GLN A 97 -8.49 -2.05 11.08
N LYS A 98 -8.98 -3.16 11.67
CA LYS A 98 -8.69 -4.53 11.25
C LYS A 98 -9.95 -5.20 10.73
N PHE A 99 -9.89 -5.70 9.51
CA PHE A 99 -10.99 -6.35 8.82
C PHE A 99 -10.59 -7.78 8.44
N GLU A 100 -11.46 -8.73 8.69
CA GLU A 100 -11.25 -10.15 8.34
C GLU A 100 -11.71 -10.47 6.93
N GLU A 101 -12.59 -9.66 6.38
CA GLU A 101 -13.18 -9.82 5.07
C GLU A 101 -13.04 -8.56 4.23
N LEU A 102 -12.79 -8.76 2.94
CA LEU A 102 -12.80 -7.70 1.95
C LEU A 102 -14.17 -7.71 1.26
N ASN A 103 -15.07 -6.89 1.71
CA ASN A 103 -16.42 -6.70 1.16
C ASN A 103 -16.73 -5.21 0.99
N GLU A 104 -17.86 -4.91 0.35
CA GLU A 104 -18.28 -3.54 0.07
C GLU A 104 -18.43 -2.71 1.34
N GLU A 105 -19.08 -3.27 2.37
CA GLU A 105 -19.36 -2.59 3.63
C GLU A 105 -18.06 -2.16 4.32
N ASN A 106 -17.12 -3.08 4.49
CA ASN A 106 -15.82 -2.80 5.12
C ASN A 106 -14.99 -1.79 4.32
N LEU A 107 -15.00 -1.88 2.98
CA LEU A 107 -14.32 -0.89 2.13
C LEU A 107 -14.96 0.50 2.26
N GLN A 108 -16.29 0.58 2.31
CA GLN A 108 -17.00 1.84 2.46
C GLN A 108 -16.71 2.49 3.82
N VAL A 109 -16.64 1.69 4.89
CA VAL A 109 -16.23 2.18 6.22
C VAL A 109 -14.85 2.83 6.14
N VAL A 110 -13.86 2.15 5.56
CA VAL A 110 -12.50 2.69 5.42
C VAL A 110 -12.48 3.98 4.59
N ILE A 111 -13.17 4.00 3.44
CA ILE A 111 -13.24 5.17 2.57
C ILE A 111 -13.89 6.35 3.30
N ASN A 112 -14.96 6.11 4.06
CA ASN A 112 -15.65 7.15 4.84
C ASN A 112 -14.74 7.72 5.94
N VAL A 113 -13.99 6.87 6.65
CA VAL A 113 -13.01 7.33 7.66
C VAL A 113 -11.98 8.24 7.00
N ILE A 114 -11.37 7.78 5.89
CA ILE A 114 -10.34 8.55 5.17
C ILE A 114 -10.89 9.89 4.66
N ASN A 115 -12.11 9.92 4.13
CA ASN A 115 -12.72 11.15 3.61
C ASN A 115 -13.07 12.17 4.69
N ASN A 116 -13.36 11.71 5.91
CA ASN A 116 -13.72 12.57 7.03
C ASN A 116 -12.50 13.09 7.81
N GLU A 117 -11.31 12.61 7.48
CA GLU A 117 -10.08 13.03 8.14
C GLU A 117 -9.49 14.32 7.56
N ASP A 118 -8.60 14.94 8.34
CA ASP A 118 -7.82 16.07 7.88
C ASP A 118 -6.94 15.66 6.68
N LYS A 119 -7.00 16.44 5.61
CA LYS A 119 -6.24 16.19 4.36
C LYS A 119 -4.73 16.11 4.53
N LYS A 120 -4.19 16.48 5.69
CA LYS A 120 -2.76 16.31 6.01
C LYS A 120 -2.38 14.89 6.43
N TYR A 121 -3.35 14.03 6.74
CA TYR A 121 -3.08 12.66 7.17
C TYR A 121 -2.73 11.76 6.00
N ASN A 122 -1.70 10.94 6.19
CA ASN A 122 -1.33 9.90 5.25
C ASN A 122 -1.89 8.57 5.73
N ASN A 123 -2.61 7.91 4.87
CA ASN A 123 -3.28 6.66 5.15
C ASN A 123 -2.57 5.50 4.45
N CYS A 124 -2.72 4.32 5.00
CA CYS A 124 -2.23 3.07 4.44
C CYS A 124 -3.31 2.02 4.50
N ILE A 125 -3.52 1.29 3.41
CA ILE A 125 -4.40 0.12 3.39
C ILE A 125 -3.56 -1.09 2.97
N ILE A 126 -3.64 -2.14 3.75
CA ILE A 126 -2.94 -3.41 3.51
C ILE A 126 -3.96 -4.49 3.27
N PHE A 127 -3.86 -5.14 2.10
CA PHE A 127 -4.65 -6.32 1.75
C PHE A 127 -3.71 -7.52 1.73
N ASP A 128 -3.80 -8.38 2.73
CA ASP A 128 -3.00 -9.61 2.84
C ASP A 128 -3.89 -10.83 2.62
N ASP A 129 -3.64 -11.54 1.51
CA ASP A 129 -4.37 -12.76 1.12
C ASP A 129 -5.89 -12.57 0.88
N MET A 130 -6.25 -11.43 0.29
CA MET A 130 -7.65 -11.03 0.06
C MET A 130 -8.15 -11.23 -1.38
N THR A 131 -7.38 -11.90 -2.25
CA THR A 131 -7.71 -12.04 -3.68
C THR A 131 -9.02 -12.77 -3.94
N ALA A 132 -9.40 -13.72 -3.09
CA ALA A 132 -10.62 -14.49 -3.24
C ALA A 132 -11.89 -13.62 -3.18
N TYR A 133 -11.86 -12.54 -2.41
CA TYR A 133 -12.98 -11.62 -2.23
C TYR A 133 -13.23 -10.72 -3.44
N LEU A 134 -12.24 -10.52 -4.30
CA LEU A 134 -12.36 -9.70 -5.51
C LEU A 134 -13.16 -10.34 -6.63
N LYS A 135 -13.72 -11.56 -6.41
CA LYS A 135 -14.68 -12.19 -7.31
C LYS A 135 -16.07 -11.55 -7.24
N ASN A 136 -16.40 -10.90 -6.15
CA ASN A 136 -17.64 -10.15 -6.01
C ASN A 136 -17.55 -8.85 -6.82
N HIS A 137 -18.55 -8.60 -7.68
CA HIS A 137 -18.56 -7.48 -8.62
C HIS A 137 -18.58 -6.12 -7.91
N GLU A 138 -19.40 -5.96 -6.87
CA GLU A 138 -19.55 -4.69 -6.15
C GLU A 138 -18.27 -4.38 -5.35
N THR A 139 -17.73 -5.38 -4.65
CA THR A 139 -16.44 -5.26 -3.96
C THR A 139 -15.32 -4.87 -4.93
N LEU A 140 -15.26 -5.50 -6.11
CA LEU A 140 -14.26 -5.20 -7.14
C LEU A 140 -14.41 -3.79 -7.69
N LYS A 141 -15.64 -3.32 -7.91
CA LYS A 141 -15.91 -1.96 -8.37
C LYS A 141 -15.38 -0.93 -7.37
N LEU A 142 -15.76 -1.05 -6.12
CA LEU A 142 -15.34 -0.12 -5.06
C LEU A 142 -13.82 -0.18 -4.83
N PHE A 143 -13.23 -1.37 -4.91
CA PHE A 143 -11.78 -1.56 -4.84
C PHE A 143 -11.05 -0.85 -5.99
N LYS A 144 -11.56 -0.91 -7.22
CA LYS A 144 -11.01 -0.17 -8.36
C LYS A 144 -11.09 1.34 -8.14
N GLU A 145 -12.24 1.84 -7.68
CA GLU A 145 -12.42 3.25 -7.37
C GLU A 145 -11.41 3.72 -6.31
N LEU A 146 -11.18 2.94 -5.27
CA LEU A 146 -10.17 3.21 -4.25
C LEU A 146 -8.77 3.30 -4.86
N ILE A 147 -8.38 2.35 -5.70
CA ILE A 147 -7.05 2.34 -6.36
C ILE A 147 -6.87 3.58 -7.24
N PHE A 148 -7.87 3.95 -8.03
CA PHE A 148 -7.76 5.12 -8.92
C PHE A 148 -7.74 6.44 -8.15
N ASN A 149 -8.49 6.53 -7.05
CA ASN A 149 -8.60 7.75 -6.24
C ASN A 149 -7.55 7.85 -5.12
N ARG A 150 -6.67 6.87 -4.94
CA ARG A 150 -5.72 6.76 -3.83
C ARG A 150 -4.90 8.03 -3.58
N ARG A 151 -4.52 8.75 -4.64
CA ARG A 151 -3.74 10.00 -4.52
C ARG A 151 -4.56 11.12 -3.90
N HIS A 152 -5.81 11.27 -4.31
CA HIS A 152 -6.75 12.24 -3.72
C HIS A 152 -7.08 11.88 -2.27
N LEU A 153 -7.12 10.60 -1.96
CA LEU A 153 -7.32 10.06 -0.61
C LEU A 153 -6.04 10.02 0.23
N ARG A 154 -4.89 10.46 -0.30
CA ARG A 154 -3.58 10.40 0.35
C ARG A 154 -3.29 9.01 0.95
N THR A 155 -3.60 7.98 0.19
CA THR A 155 -3.58 6.59 0.65
C THR A 155 -2.57 5.77 -0.13
N SER A 156 -1.65 5.12 0.59
CA SER A 156 -0.77 4.09 0.04
C SER A 156 -1.43 2.73 0.18
N ILE A 157 -1.39 1.92 -0.86
CA ILE A 157 -2.02 0.60 -0.88
C ILE A 157 -0.93 -0.46 -1.04
N PHE A 158 -0.97 -1.47 -0.18
CA PHE A 158 -0.12 -2.65 -0.25
C PHE A 158 -1.00 -3.88 -0.45
N PHE A 159 -0.80 -4.58 -1.55
CA PHE A 159 -1.57 -5.74 -1.90
C PHE A 159 -0.67 -6.97 -2.02
N LEU A 160 -0.84 -7.94 -1.12
CA LEU A 160 -0.07 -9.17 -1.06
C LEU A 160 -0.88 -10.30 -1.69
N VAL A 161 -0.40 -10.82 -2.81
CA VAL A 161 -1.07 -11.84 -3.62
C VAL A 161 -0.32 -13.17 -3.52
N GLN A 162 -1.07 -14.25 -3.32
CA GLN A 162 -0.56 -15.61 -3.42
C GLN A 162 -0.87 -16.20 -4.80
N ILE A 163 0.13 -16.85 -5.40
CA ILE A 163 0.07 -17.56 -6.68
C ILE A 163 0.54 -18.99 -6.52
#